data_21fb716079e2609375e27021261f96d6
#
_entry.id   21fb716079e2609375e27021261f96d6
#
_cell.length_a   1.000
_cell.length_b   1.000
_cell.length_c   1.000
_cell.angle_alpha   90.00
_cell.angle_beta   90.00
_cell.angle_gamma   90.00
#
_symmetry.space_group_name_H-M   'P 1'
#
loop_
_entity.id
_entity.type
_entity.pdbx_description
1 polymer ?
#
loop_
_entity_poly.entity_id
_entity_poly.type
_entity_poly.pdbx_seq_one_letter_code
_entity_poly.pdbx_strand_id
1 'polypeptide(L)'
;ELFAARLGEEGARRLMEADNTPPPTCAQVNTCRFTAAQVRECLEAQGVEAVPHPWLTDSLLLSGTGNLEHLDAFQEGMLYIQDPAARLAVWAAEPRPGMQILDACAAPGGKSFAAAIAMGDVGNVVACDIHPHKQRLIEAGAKRLGLSCIQAKTLDAKACKEEYLDGFDLVIADVPCSGLGIIRKKPDIRYKDPEPLKDLPQV
;
A
#
# COMPACT_ATOMS: atom_id res chain seq x y z
N GLU A 1 -19.67 15.42 -15.77
CA GLU A 1 -20.33 14.78 -16.94
C GLU A 1 -20.06 13.28 -17.02
N LEU A 2 -18.79 12.80 -17.02
CA LEU A 2 -18.45 11.36 -17.15
C LEU A 2 -19.07 10.50 -16.03
N PHE A 3 -18.98 10.95 -14.79
CA PHE A 3 -19.58 10.22 -13.67
C PHE A 3 -21.12 10.24 -13.72
N ALA A 4 -21.72 11.36 -14.11
CA ALA A 4 -23.16 11.46 -14.28
C ALA A 4 -23.68 10.54 -15.39
N ALA A 5 -22.94 10.41 -16.49
CA ALA A 5 -23.30 9.50 -17.58
C ALA A 5 -23.28 8.01 -17.18
N ARG A 6 -22.43 7.64 -16.19
CA ARG A 6 -22.28 6.24 -15.75
C ARG A 6 -23.06 5.87 -14.50
N LEU A 7 -23.20 6.80 -13.58
CA LEU A 7 -23.76 6.57 -12.23
C LEU A 7 -25.13 7.26 -12.05
N GLY A 8 -25.60 8.00 -13.06
CA GLY A 8 -26.69 8.96 -12.92
C GLY A 8 -26.26 10.19 -12.12
N GLU A 9 -27.07 11.25 -12.12
CA GLU A 9 -26.73 12.49 -11.42
C GLU A 9 -26.60 12.32 -9.91
N GLU A 10 -27.50 11.56 -9.30
CA GLU A 10 -27.49 11.30 -7.86
C GLU A 10 -26.28 10.45 -7.44
N GLY A 11 -25.92 9.41 -8.22
CA GLY A 11 -24.73 8.61 -7.97
C GLY A 11 -23.44 9.42 -8.10
N ALA A 12 -23.36 10.29 -9.12
CA ALA A 12 -22.24 11.20 -9.30
C ALA A 12 -22.12 12.21 -8.15
N ARG A 13 -23.25 12.75 -7.68
CA ARG A 13 -23.28 13.67 -6.54
C ARG A 13 -22.77 13.01 -5.27
N ARG A 14 -23.24 11.82 -4.95
CA ARG A 14 -22.78 11.04 -3.78
C ARG A 14 -21.28 10.73 -3.84
N LEU A 15 -20.77 10.37 -5.02
CA LEU A 15 -19.33 10.14 -5.20
C LEU A 15 -18.53 11.41 -4.92
N MET A 16 -18.93 12.55 -5.48
CA MET A 16 -18.25 13.84 -5.27
C MET A 16 -18.31 14.29 -3.81
N GLU A 17 -19.43 14.07 -3.12
CA GLU A 17 -19.56 14.34 -1.69
C GLU A 17 -18.62 13.46 -0.85
N ALA A 18 -18.55 12.16 -1.16
CA ALA A 18 -17.63 11.24 -0.50
C ALA A 18 -16.15 11.64 -0.71
N ASP A 19 -15.81 12.09 -1.93
CA ASP A 19 -14.46 12.57 -2.26
C ASP A 19 -14.06 13.89 -1.56
N ASN A 20 -15.03 14.60 -0.99
CA ASN A 20 -14.80 15.83 -0.21
C ASN A 20 -14.61 15.56 1.29
N THR A 21 -14.77 14.32 1.73
CA THR A 21 -14.57 13.97 3.15
C THR A 21 -13.18 13.37 3.35
N PRO A 22 -12.49 13.65 4.48
CA PRO A 22 -11.22 13.00 4.79
C PRO A 22 -11.38 11.47 4.82
N PRO A 23 -10.51 10.71 4.14
CA PRO A 23 -10.54 9.25 4.24
C PRO A 23 -10.05 8.82 5.62
N PRO A 24 -10.56 7.71 6.17
CA PRO A 24 -10.00 7.14 7.38
C PRO A 24 -8.57 6.68 7.15
N THR A 25 -7.72 6.79 8.17
CA THR A 25 -6.40 6.17 8.15
C THR A 25 -6.56 4.67 8.33
N CYS A 26 -6.07 3.87 7.38
CA CYS A 26 -6.13 2.42 7.46
C CYS A 26 -4.73 1.85 7.75
N ALA A 27 -4.63 1.10 8.84
CA ALA A 27 -3.44 0.37 9.24
C ALA A 27 -3.60 -1.12 8.96
N GLN A 28 -2.53 -1.73 8.50
CA GLN A 28 -2.42 -3.18 8.30
C GLN A 28 -1.58 -3.77 9.41
N VAL A 29 -2.08 -4.80 10.06
CA VAL A 29 -1.37 -5.48 11.15
C VAL A 29 -0.24 -6.35 10.58
N ASN A 30 0.92 -6.31 11.20
CA ASN A 30 2.02 -7.23 10.93
C ASN A 30 1.76 -8.57 11.62
N THR A 31 0.98 -9.42 10.97
CA THR A 31 0.55 -10.72 11.51
C THR A 31 1.66 -11.77 11.62
N CYS A 32 2.85 -11.51 11.07
CA CYS A 32 4.02 -12.34 11.33
C CYS A 32 4.48 -12.27 12.80
N ARG A 33 4.17 -11.18 13.50
CA ARG A 33 4.69 -10.92 14.85
C ARG A 33 3.61 -10.59 15.88
N PHE A 34 2.47 -10.06 15.45
CA PHE A 34 1.45 -9.49 16.35
C PHE A 34 0.05 -9.88 15.91
N THR A 35 -0.85 -9.93 16.87
CA THR A 35 -2.30 -10.04 16.62
C THR A 35 -2.95 -8.67 16.53
N ALA A 36 -4.10 -8.57 15.87
CA ALA A 36 -4.87 -7.32 15.81
C ALA A 36 -5.28 -6.81 17.19
N ALA A 37 -5.52 -7.72 18.16
CA ALA A 37 -5.85 -7.38 19.54
C ALA A 37 -4.68 -6.65 20.24
N GLN A 38 -3.46 -7.18 20.12
CA GLN A 38 -2.25 -6.56 20.68
C GLN A 38 -1.99 -5.17 20.09
N VAL A 39 -2.16 -5.02 18.75
CA VAL A 39 -1.99 -3.73 18.08
C VAL A 39 -3.03 -2.71 18.57
N ARG A 40 -4.28 -3.13 18.71
CA ARG A 40 -5.34 -2.26 19.23
C ARG A 40 -5.06 -1.81 20.66
N GLU A 41 -4.71 -2.74 21.55
CA GLU A 41 -4.37 -2.43 22.95
C GLU A 41 -3.23 -1.39 23.03
N CYS A 42 -2.17 -1.56 22.23
CA CYS A 42 -1.06 -0.63 22.16
C CYS A 42 -1.50 0.77 21.68
N LEU A 43 -2.34 0.84 20.65
CA LEU A 43 -2.88 2.09 20.12
C LEU A 43 -3.83 2.79 21.10
N GLU A 44 -4.74 2.04 21.71
CA GLU A 44 -5.72 2.55 22.69
C GLU A 44 -5.00 3.12 23.94
N ALA A 45 -3.90 2.49 24.39
CA ALA A 45 -3.06 3.00 25.47
C ALA A 45 -2.45 4.39 25.19
N GLN A 46 -2.28 4.72 23.91
CA GLN A 46 -1.80 6.03 23.45
C GLN A 46 -2.92 6.99 23.00
N GLY A 47 -4.18 6.65 23.29
CA GLY A 47 -5.35 7.47 22.99
C GLY A 47 -5.79 7.44 21.52
N VAL A 48 -5.32 6.47 20.74
CA VAL A 48 -5.73 6.26 19.35
C VAL A 48 -6.91 5.30 19.32
N GLU A 49 -8.02 5.72 18.71
CA GLU A 49 -9.14 4.83 18.45
C GLU A 49 -8.78 3.90 17.28
N ALA A 50 -8.94 2.59 17.48
CA ALA A 50 -8.62 1.57 16.48
C ALA A 50 -9.77 0.58 16.32
N VAL A 51 -10.51 0.71 15.22
CA VAL A 51 -11.69 -0.11 14.92
C VAL A 51 -11.33 -1.13 13.82
N PRO A 52 -11.72 -2.42 13.96
CA PRO A 52 -11.52 -3.40 12.90
C PRO A 52 -12.16 -2.97 11.59
N HIS A 53 -11.45 -3.17 10.49
CA HIS A 53 -12.01 -2.91 9.17
C HIS A 53 -13.17 -3.89 8.89
N PRO A 54 -14.31 -3.43 8.34
CA PRO A 54 -15.54 -4.23 8.28
C PRO A 54 -15.46 -5.51 7.43
N TRP A 55 -14.48 -5.61 6.52
CA TRP A 55 -14.35 -6.76 5.62
C TRP A 55 -12.90 -7.18 5.33
N LEU A 56 -11.89 -6.41 5.76
CA LEU A 56 -10.49 -6.81 5.69
C LEU A 56 -10.04 -7.29 7.07
N THR A 57 -9.76 -8.57 7.18
CA THR A 57 -9.12 -9.12 8.39
C THR A 57 -7.75 -8.49 8.59
N ASP A 58 -7.33 -8.34 9.84
CA ASP A 58 -6.02 -7.79 10.20
C ASP A 58 -5.77 -6.36 9.69
N SER A 59 -6.85 -5.62 9.43
CA SER A 59 -6.84 -4.20 9.09
C SER A 59 -7.63 -3.39 10.12
N LEU A 60 -7.11 -2.22 10.48
CA LEU A 60 -7.69 -1.33 11.48
C LEU A 60 -7.94 0.05 10.87
N LEU A 61 -9.09 0.63 11.16
CA LEU A 61 -9.39 2.03 10.88
C LEU A 61 -9.01 2.85 12.12
N LEU A 62 -8.14 3.84 11.93
CA LEU A 62 -7.57 4.64 13.00
C LEU A 62 -8.15 6.06 13.01
N SER A 63 -8.42 6.57 14.22
CA SER A 63 -8.82 7.96 14.49
C SER A 63 -7.97 8.54 15.62
N GLY A 64 -7.68 9.84 15.56
CA GLY A 64 -6.91 10.52 16.61
C GLY A 64 -5.41 10.17 16.64
N THR A 65 -4.84 9.75 15.50
CA THR A 65 -3.45 9.24 15.44
C THR A 65 -2.38 10.29 15.72
N GLY A 66 -2.67 11.57 15.51
CA GLY A 66 -1.61 12.58 15.51
C GLY A 66 -0.50 12.25 14.51
N ASN A 67 0.76 12.36 14.94
CA ASN A 67 1.89 11.90 14.14
C ASN A 67 2.10 10.39 14.32
N LEU A 68 1.79 9.64 13.29
CA LEU A 68 1.90 8.17 13.25
C LEU A 68 3.30 7.64 13.63
N GLU A 69 4.36 8.38 13.27
CA GLU A 69 5.74 7.99 13.54
C GLU A 69 6.09 8.01 15.05
N HIS A 70 5.28 8.69 15.86
CA HIS A 70 5.46 8.75 17.32
C HIS A 70 4.71 7.65 18.07
N LEU A 71 3.88 6.88 17.39
CA LEU A 71 3.14 5.77 18.02
C LEU A 71 4.05 4.56 18.23
N ASP A 72 4.02 3.97 19.42
CA ASP A 72 4.80 2.77 19.76
C ASP A 72 4.48 1.63 18.81
N ALA A 73 3.19 1.42 18.50
CA ALA A 73 2.75 0.42 17.54
C ALA A 73 3.39 0.59 16.15
N PHE A 74 3.65 1.83 15.72
CA PHE A 74 4.35 2.09 14.47
C PHE A 74 5.85 1.84 14.62
N GLN A 75 6.49 2.38 15.66
CA GLN A 75 7.93 2.26 15.89
C GLN A 75 8.38 0.80 16.07
N GLU A 76 7.59 0.01 16.79
CA GLU A 76 7.85 -1.41 17.03
C GLU A 76 7.53 -2.32 15.83
N GLY A 77 7.02 -1.74 14.73
CA GLY A 77 6.69 -2.49 13.52
C GLY A 77 5.48 -3.40 13.67
N MET A 78 4.55 -3.05 14.58
CA MET A 78 3.31 -3.79 14.78
C MET A 78 2.34 -3.59 13.60
N LEU A 79 2.47 -2.47 12.89
CA LEU A 79 1.61 -2.08 11.78
C LEU A 79 2.35 -1.26 10.71
N TYR A 80 1.71 -1.15 9.55
CA TYR A 80 2.06 -0.18 8.51
C TYR A 80 0.78 0.43 7.91
N ILE A 81 0.91 1.61 7.30
CA ILE A 81 -0.24 2.33 6.73
C ILE A 81 -0.39 1.95 5.26
N GLN A 82 -1.54 1.44 4.90
CA GLN A 82 -1.86 1.10 3.52
C GLN A 82 -3.37 1.24 3.25
N ASP A 83 -3.69 1.73 2.07
CA ASP A 83 -5.07 1.80 1.59
C ASP A 83 -5.71 0.41 1.48
N PRO A 84 -6.99 0.25 1.87
CA PRO A 84 -7.71 -1.02 1.73
C PRO A 84 -7.69 -1.58 0.30
N ALA A 85 -7.83 -0.72 -0.72
CA ALA A 85 -7.80 -1.18 -2.12
C ALA A 85 -6.41 -1.72 -2.51
N ALA A 86 -5.33 -1.08 -2.05
CA ALA A 86 -3.97 -1.56 -2.27
C ALA A 86 -3.72 -2.90 -1.55
N ARG A 87 -4.26 -3.06 -0.34
CA ARG A 87 -4.21 -4.34 0.38
C ARG A 87 -4.98 -5.43 -0.33
N LEU A 88 -6.18 -5.10 -0.83
CA LEU A 88 -7.05 -6.03 -1.56
C LEU A 88 -6.38 -6.57 -2.84
N ALA A 89 -5.66 -5.72 -3.57
CA ALA A 89 -4.92 -6.13 -4.77
C ALA A 89 -3.89 -7.23 -4.47
N VAL A 90 -3.14 -7.09 -3.36
CA VAL A 90 -2.18 -8.12 -2.92
C VAL A 90 -2.91 -9.36 -2.42
N TRP A 91 -3.99 -9.20 -1.67
CA TRP A 91 -4.78 -10.32 -1.17
C TRP A 91 -5.38 -11.16 -2.32
N ALA A 92 -5.88 -10.51 -3.38
CA ALA A 92 -6.41 -11.18 -4.56
C ALA A 92 -5.35 -11.96 -5.37
N ALA A 93 -4.08 -11.58 -5.24
CA ALA A 93 -2.96 -12.28 -5.88
C ALA A 93 -2.51 -13.54 -5.09
N GLU A 94 -3.06 -13.76 -3.89
CA GLU A 94 -2.82 -14.94 -3.04
C GLU A 94 -1.33 -15.28 -2.85
N PRO A 95 -0.46 -14.39 -2.32
CA PRO A 95 0.92 -14.74 -2.01
C PRO A 95 0.98 -15.92 -1.04
N ARG A 96 1.85 -16.89 -1.31
CA ARG A 96 1.99 -18.12 -0.49
C ARG A 96 3.44 -18.30 -0.03
N PRO A 97 3.67 -18.92 1.13
CA PRO A 97 5.01 -19.21 1.62
C PRO A 97 5.88 -19.91 0.56
N GLY A 98 7.11 -19.43 0.40
CA GLY A 98 8.09 -19.95 -0.56
C GLY A 98 8.08 -19.29 -1.93
N MET A 99 7.09 -18.47 -2.27
CA MET A 99 7.03 -17.79 -3.57
C MET A 99 8.19 -16.81 -3.77
N GLN A 100 8.58 -16.68 -5.05
CA GLN A 100 9.45 -15.62 -5.56
C GLN A 100 8.56 -14.52 -6.14
N ILE A 101 8.59 -13.33 -5.56
CA ILE A 101 7.71 -12.21 -5.94
C ILE A 101 8.56 -11.05 -6.43
N LEU A 102 8.18 -10.45 -7.56
CA LEU A 102 8.71 -9.17 -8.05
C LEU A 102 7.66 -8.07 -7.81
N ASP A 103 8.04 -7.02 -7.08
CA ASP A 103 7.27 -5.75 -7.02
C ASP A 103 8.05 -4.70 -7.82
N ALA A 104 7.59 -4.42 -9.03
CA ALA A 104 8.34 -3.66 -10.03
C ALA A 104 8.38 -2.14 -9.75
N CYS A 105 7.40 -1.61 -9.01
CA CYS A 105 7.27 -0.20 -8.65
C CYS A 105 6.90 -0.08 -7.16
N ALA A 106 7.76 -0.63 -6.28
CA ALA A 106 7.40 -0.99 -4.92
C ALA A 106 7.24 0.19 -3.95
N ALA A 107 7.98 1.30 -4.16
CA ALA A 107 8.07 2.34 -3.14
C ALA A 107 6.72 3.03 -2.81
N PRO A 108 6.45 3.25 -1.53
CA PRO A 108 7.30 3.11 -0.34
C PRO A 108 7.38 1.70 0.28
N GLY A 109 6.82 0.66 -0.35
CA GLY A 109 6.95 -0.73 0.08
C GLY A 109 5.64 -1.40 0.52
N GLY A 110 4.52 -0.68 0.57
CA GLY A 110 3.28 -1.20 1.16
C GLY A 110 2.78 -2.52 0.55
N LYS A 111 2.87 -2.72 -0.77
CA LYS A 111 2.47 -3.96 -1.43
C LYS A 111 3.48 -5.08 -1.18
N SER A 112 4.79 -4.76 -1.20
CA SER A 112 5.85 -5.70 -0.82
C SER A 112 5.71 -6.18 0.62
N PHE A 113 5.41 -5.27 1.57
CA PHE A 113 5.17 -5.65 2.98
C PHE A 113 3.94 -6.55 3.11
N ALA A 114 2.84 -6.20 2.42
CA ALA A 114 1.62 -7.01 2.39
C ALA A 114 1.89 -8.43 1.88
N ALA A 115 2.67 -8.57 0.78
CA ALA A 115 3.03 -9.85 0.21
C ALA A 115 3.92 -10.66 1.17
N ALA A 116 4.98 -10.05 1.72
CA ALA A 116 5.87 -10.69 2.68
C ALA A 116 5.13 -11.19 3.93
N ILE A 117 4.23 -10.38 4.49
CA ILE A 117 3.39 -10.77 5.64
C ILE A 117 2.46 -11.92 5.28
N ALA A 118 1.81 -11.89 4.10
CA ALA A 118 0.94 -12.97 3.64
C ALA A 118 1.71 -14.29 3.44
N MET A 119 2.98 -14.21 3.05
CA MET A 119 3.89 -15.38 2.96
C MET A 119 4.44 -15.86 4.33
N GLY A 120 4.14 -15.18 5.43
CA GLY A 120 4.72 -15.49 6.74
C GLY A 120 6.23 -15.22 6.79
N ASP A 121 6.72 -14.27 6.01
CA ASP A 121 8.14 -13.93 5.81
C ASP A 121 8.99 -15.10 5.27
N VAL A 122 8.35 -16.06 4.57
CA VAL A 122 9.01 -17.23 3.95
C VAL A 122 8.94 -17.13 2.43
N GLY A 123 10.10 -17.01 1.76
CA GLY A 123 10.22 -16.83 0.32
C GLY A 123 11.15 -15.67 -0.02
N ASN A 124 10.88 -14.97 -1.12
CA ASN A 124 11.67 -13.82 -1.51
C ASN A 124 10.80 -12.77 -2.23
N VAL A 125 10.90 -11.51 -1.84
CA VAL A 125 10.24 -10.38 -2.49
C VAL A 125 11.33 -9.43 -2.99
N VAL A 126 11.52 -9.37 -4.31
CA VAL A 126 12.38 -8.38 -4.95
C VAL A 126 11.57 -7.11 -5.16
N ALA A 127 11.80 -6.11 -4.33
CA ALA A 127 11.07 -4.85 -4.32
C ALA A 127 11.87 -3.75 -5.04
N CYS A 128 11.42 -3.35 -6.23
CA CYS A 128 12.14 -2.45 -7.11
C CYS A 128 11.52 -1.05 -7.16
N ASP A 129 12.35 -0.02 -7.27
CA ASP A 129 11.94 1.32 -7.69
C ASP A 129 13.07 1.96 -8.50
N ILE A 130 12.72 2.82 -9.46
CA ILE A 130 13.70 3.50 -10.31
C ILE A 130 14.57 4.50 -9.52
N HIS A 131 14.10 4.99 -8.39
CA HIS A 131 14.75 6.02 -7.59
C HIS A 131 15.53 5.44 -6.40
N PRO A 132 16.86 5.62 -6.31
CA PRO A 132 17.67 5.09 -5.20
C PRO A 132 17.25 5.57 -3.82
N HIS A 133 16.76 6.82 -3.69
CA HIS A 133 16.27 7.32 -2.41
C HIS A 133 15.00 6.60 -1.92
N LYS A 134 14.17 6.09 -2.84
CA LYS A 134 12.99 5.33 -2.51
C LYS A 134 13.30 3.89 -2.10
N GLN A 135 14.38 3.30 -2.62
CA GLN A 135 14.88 2.01 -2.14
C GLN A 135 15.10 2.04 -0.62
N ARG A 136 15.69 3.12 -0.10
CA ARG A 136 15.93 3.29 1.36
C ARG A 136 14.63 3.30 2.17
N LEU A 137 13.53 3.78 1.61
CA LEU A 137 12.22 3.75 2.29
C LEU A 137 11.71 2.32 2.43
N ILE A 138 11.87 1.51 1.37
CA ILE A 138 11.50 0.09 1.41
C ILE A 138 12.34 -0.66 2.44
N GLU A 139 13.67 -0.45 2.44
CA GLU A 139 14.60 -1.07 3.39
C GLU A 139 14.28 -0.69 4.84
N ALA A 140 14.05 0.60 5.10
CA ALA A 140 13.68 1.09 6.43
C ALA A 140 12.35 0.49 6.91
N GLY A 141 11.35 0.43 6.02
CA GLY A 141 10.05 -0.17 6.33
C GLY A 141 10.15 -1.68 6.61
N ALA A 142 10.87 -2.43 5.77
CA ALA A 142 11.09 -3.85 5.95
C ALA A 142 11.82 -4.14 7.27
N LYS A 143 12.88 -3.38 7.57
CA LYS A 143 13.64 -3.48 8.83
C LYS A 143 12.75 -3.20 10.05
N ARG A 144 11.96 -2.12 10.01
CA ARG A 144 11.04 -1.75 11.09
C ARG A 144 10.00 -2.84 11.35
N LEU A 145 9.45 -3.43 10.29
CA LEU A 145 8.47 -4.51 10.36
C LEU A 145 9.13 -5.87 10.71
N GLY A 146 10.45 -6.00 10.64
CA GLY A 146 11.17 -7.25 10.87
C GLY A 146 10.94 -8.28 9.76
N LEU A 147 10.76 -7.81 8.51
CA LEU A 147 10.57 -8.66 7.33
C LEU A 147 11.92 -8.92 6.67
N SER A 148 12.35 -10.18 6.66
CA SER A 148 13.67 -10.61 6.18
C SER A 148 13.67 -11.06 4.72
N CYS A 149 12.53 -11.44 4.18
CA CYS A 149 12.40 -11.94 2.82
C CYS A 149 12.37 -10.83 1.75
N ILE A 150 12.42 -9.54 2.14
CA ILE A 150 12.37 -8.41 1.21
C ILE A 150 13.78 -7.96 0.82
N GLN A 151 14.03 -7.90 -0.47
CA GLN A 151 15.25 -7.36 -1.08
C GLN A 151 14.90 -6.11 -1.90
N ALA A 152 15.23 -4.94 -1.39
CA ALA A 152 15.02 -3.70 -2.13
C ALA A 152 16.13 -3.48 -3.17
N LYS A 153 15.75 -3.11 -4.39
CA LYS A 153 16.70 -2.85 -5.49
C LYS A 153 16.31 -1.59 -6.26
N THR A 154 17.31 -0.86 -6.73
CA THR A 154 17.08 0.19 -7.72
C THR A 154 17.04 -0.44 -9.12
N LEU A 155 15.90 -0.34 -9.79
CA LEU A 155 15.68 -0.90 -11.11
C LEU A 155 14.66 -0.07 -11.88
N ASP A 156 14.95 0.19 -13.14
CA ASP A 156 13.95 0.68 -14.11
C ASP A 156 13.12 -0.49 -14.61
N ALA A 157 11.82 -0.50 -14.31
CA ALA A 157 10.90 -1.56 -14.74
C ALA A 157 10.73 -1.67 -16.27
N LYS A 158 11.11 -0.64 -17.02
CA LYS A 158 11.15 -0.69 -18.50
C LYS A 158 12.30 -1.55 -19.04
N ALA A 159 13.35 -1.74 -18.24
CA ALA A 159 14.50 -2.54 -18.60
C ALA A 159 14.26 -3.99 -18.18
N CYS A 160 13.78 -4.81 -19.13
CA CYS A 160 13.69 -6.26 -18.89
C CYS A 160 15.11 -6.83 -18.76
N LYS A 161 15.42 -7.41 -17.59
CA LYS A 161 16.66 -8.14 -17.37
C LYS A 161 16.45 -9.61 -17.61
N GLU A 162 17.36 -10.26 -18.33
CA GLU A 162 17.28 -11.70 -18.61
C GLU A 162 17.16 -12.53 -17.33
N GLU A 163 17.85 -12.13 -16.24
CA GLU A 163 17.79 -12.81 -14.93
C GLU A 163 16.40 -12.79 -14.28
N TYR A 164 15.46 -11.99 -14.78
CA TYR A 164 14.08 -11.87 -14.27
C TYR A 164 13.07 -12.63 -15.12
N LEU A 165 13.47 -13.12 -16.29
CA LEU A 165 12.59 -13.90 -17.16
C LEU A 165 12.29 -15.25 -16.49
N ASP A 166 11.02 -15.59 -16.39
CA ASP A 166 10.51 -16.82 -15.78
C ASP A 166 11.00 -17.07 -14.32
N GLY A 167 11.51 -16.02 -13.65
CA GLY A 167 12.11 -16.12 -12.31
C GLY A 167 11.16 -15.88 -11.14
N PHE A 168 9.89 -15.56 -11.40
CA PHE A 168 8.93 -15.17 -10.36
C PHE A 168 7.59 -15.89 -10.49
N ASP A 169 7.03 -16.28 -9.34
CA ASP A 169 5.69 -16.87 -9.23
C ASP A 169 4.60 -15.79 -9.32
N LEU A 170 4.91 -14.56 -8.90
CA LEU A 170 4.00 -13.42 -8.88
C LEU A 170 4.74 -12.13 -9.22
N VAL A 171 4.13 -11.30 -10.06
CA VAL A 171 4.62 -9.94 -10.36
C VAL A 171 3.56 -8.92 -9.93
N ILE A 172 3.96 -7.96 -9.11
CA ILE A 172 3.18 -6.80 -8.72
C ILE A 172 3.69 -5.60 -9.54
N ALA A 173 2.80 -4.97 -10.31
CA ALA A 173 3.12 -3.81 -11.13
C ALA A 173 2.18 -2.64 -10.80
N ASP A 174 2.49 -1.91 -9.71
CA ASP A 174 1.79 -0.68 -9.33
C ASP A 174 2.44 0.52 -10.00
N VAL A 175 2.23 0.61 -11.30
CA VAL A 175 2.88 1.58 -12.17
C VAL A 175 2.34 3.00 -11.99
N PRO A 176 3.12 4.05 -12.36
CA PRO A 176 2.64 5.43 -12.35
C PRO A 176 1.34 5.59 -13.13
N CYS A 177 0.40 6.31 -12.55
CA CYS A 177 -0.92 6.54 -13.13
C CYS A 177 -1.38 7.99 -12.92
N SER A 178 -2.56 8.35 -13.46
CA SER A 178 -3.17 9.67 -13.30
C SER A 178 -3.45 10.05 -11.84
N GLY A 179 -3.65 9.07 -10.98
CA GLY A 179 -4.04 9.27 -9.59
C GLY A 179 -5.51 9.65 -9.40
N LEU A 180 -6.34 9.65 -10.44
CA LEU A 180 -7.76 10.04 -10.34
C LEU A 180 -8.56 9.17 -9.37
N GLY A 181 -8.12 7.95 -9.08
CA GLY A 181 -8.72 7.07 -8.09
C GLY A 181 -8.46 7.46 -6.63
N ILE A 182 -7.57 8.42 -6.36
CA ILE A 182 -7.21 8.85 -5.01
C ILE A 182 -7.51 10.32 -4.72
N ILE A 183 -8.46 10.92 -5.45
CA ILE A 183 -8.88 12.32 -5.28
C ILE A 183 -9.25 12.62 -3.83
N ARG A 184 -9.93 11.70 -3.15
CA ARG A 184 -10.29 11.82 -1.73
C ARG A 184 -9.08 12.05 -0.82
N LYS A 185 -7.95 11.40 -1.12
CA LYS A 185 -6.69 11.51 -0.35
C LYS A 185 -5.81 12.66 -0.79
N LYS A 186 -5.88 12.99 -2.08
CA LYS A 186 -5.07 14.02 -2.74
C LYS A 186 -5.97 14.93 -3.57
N PRO A 187 -6.72 15.84 -2.93
CA PRO A 187 -7.68 16.71 -3.61
C PRO A 187 -7.04 17.62 -4.67
N ASP A 188 -5.74 17.93 -4.54
CA ASP A 188 -4.98 18.73 -5.51
C ASP A 188 -4.94 18.12 -6.92
N ILE A 189 -5.19 16.81 -7.04
CA ILE A 189 -5.30 16.13 -8.34
C ILE A 189 -6.39 16.78 -9.23
N ARG A 190 -7.44 17.34 -8.65
CA ARG A 190 -8.52 18.02 -9.37
C ARG A 190 -8.04 19.22 -10.19
N TYR A 191 -6.92 19.82 -9.79
CA TYR A 191 -6.37 21.02 -10.37
C TYR A 191 -5.13 20.78 -11.22
N LYS A 192 -4.73 19.50 -11.40
CA LYS A 192 -3.60 19.15 -12.25
C LYS A 192 -3.96 19.34 -13.72
N ASP A 193 -2.99 19.83 -14.48
CA ASP A 193 -3.05 19.84 -15.92
C ASP A 193 -3.19 18.40 -16.45
N PRO A 194 -4.19 18.10 -17.29
CA PRO A 194 -4.36 16.78 -17.88
C PRO A 194 -3.35 16.48 -19.01
N GLU A 195 -2.67 17.47 -19.57
CA GLU A 195 -1.75 17.26 -20.71
C GLU A 195 -0.65 16.24 -20.41
N PRO A 196 0.09 16.30 -19.25
CA PRO A 196 1.10 15.29 -18.93
C PRO A 196 0.55 13.87 -18.75
N LEU A 197 -0.77 13.71 -18.57
CA LEU A 197 -1.39 12.40 -18.42
C LEU A 197 -1.42 11.62 -19.74
N LYS A 198 -1.28 12.31 -20.89
CA LYS A 198 -1.26 11.69 -22.21
C LYS A 198 -0.01 10.84 -22.45
N ASP A 199 1.07 11.15 -21.73
CA ASP A 199 2.35 10.43 -21.86
C ASP A 199 2.43 9.19 -20.95
N LEU A 200 1.48 9.01 -20.01
CA LEU A 200 1.47 7.88 -19.08
C LEU A 200 1.46 6.50 -19.76
N PRO A 201 0.78 6.27 -20.91
CA PRO A 201 0.82 4.97 -21.56
C PRO A 201 2.20 4.58 -22.10
N GLN A 202 3.14 5.54 -22.16
CA GLN A 202 4.52 5.32 -22.63
C GLN A 202 5.50 5.08 -21.48
N VAL A 203 5.02 5.26 -20.24
CA VAL A 203 5.79 5.02 -19.01
C VAL A 203 5.66 3.57 -18.60
#